data_2d40161fa2ee5591d2e417f956facc0a
#
_entry.id   2d40161fa2ee5591d2e417f956facc0a
#
_cell.length_a   1.000
_cell.length_b   1.000
_cell.length_c   1.000
_cell.angle_alpha   90.00
_cell.angle_beta   90.00
_cell.angle_gamma   90.00
#
_symmetry.space_group_name_H-M   'P 1'
#
loop_
_entity.id
_entity.type
_entity.pdbx_description
1 polymer ?
#
loop_
_entity_poly.entity_id
_entity_poly.type
_entity_poly.pdbx_seq_one_letter_code
_entity_poly.pdbx_strand_id
1 'polypeptide(L)'
;MAKLKGSVGPMSLVSLLREVRKAERDSKPLAVAGARELVPVLARELRAGGDADAVIEQDTTDAAALVWVGDADEERLRAASRLKIPIVAVSEAATLPYVLADDIVRVPPGQGFPIERIAGVLARRLDDEGLSLAARLPVLRQAVTERLIASASRRNGLIGVAVFIPGVDMPILTFNQLRMVLRIALAHGEGIDRSRAVELAGVVGAGFTFRAIARSVLDFVPFGGWAVKGAIAYTGTRAVGEAAVRYFTTFK
;
A
#
# COMPACT_ATOMS: atom_id res chain seq x y z
N MET A 1 -23.10 -9.38 -20.75
CA MET A 1 -21.87 -8.88 -21.40
C MET A 1 -21.46 -7.56 -20.74
N ALA A 2 -20.66 -7.61 -19.69
CA ALA A 2 -20.15 -6.41 -18.99
C ALA A 2 -18.89 -5.93 -19.71
N LYS A 3 -18.93 -4.70 -20.22
CA LYS A 3 -17.79 -4.02 -20.85
C LYS A 3 -16.70 -3.80 -19.82
N LEU A 4 -15.62 -4.57 -19.88
CA LEU A 4 -14.33 -4.26 -19.29
C LEU A 4 -13.75 -3.01 -19.99
N LYS A 5 -14.15 -1.82 -19.51
CA LYS A 5 -13.48 -0.56 -19.84
C LYS A 5 -12.26 -0.39 -18.93
N GLY A 6 -11.19 -1.08 -19.25
CA GLY A 6 -9.85 -0.79 -18.77
C GLY A 6 -8.98 -0.53 -19.99
N SER A 7 -8.92 0.71 -20.46
CA SER A 7 -7.98 1.09 -21.49
C SER A 7 -6.56 0.94 -20.89
N VAL A 8 -5.87 -0.12 -21.29
CA VAL A 8 -4.43 -0.26 -21.11
C VAL A 8 -3.80 0.73 -22.09
N GLY A 9 -3.72 2.01 -21.68
CA GLY A 9 -2.94 3.01 -22.41
C GLY A 9 -1.47 2.60 -22.44
N PRO A 10 -0.65 3.19 -23.31
CA PRO A 10 0.75 2.80 -23.46
C PRO A 10 1.46 2.86 -22.13
N MET A 11 1.89 1.69 -21.63
CA MET A 11 2.64 1.53 -20.41
C MET A 11 4.01 2.20 -20.59
N SER A 12 4.13 3.46 -20.14
CA SER A 12 5.37 4.22 -20.27
C SER A 12 5.95 4.53 -18.88
N LEU A 13 7.27 4.55 -18.78
CA LEU A 13 7.98 4.99 -17.58
C LEU A 13 7.55 6.41 -17.19
N VAL A 14 7.22 7.26 -18.16
CA VAL A 14 6.73 8.63 -17.95
C VAL A 14 5.38 8.65 -17.22
N SER A 15 4.47 7.73 -17.55
CA SER A 15 3.18 7.64 -16.85
C SER A 15 3.34 7.19 -15.40
N LEU A 16 4.26 6.26 -15.13
CA LEU A 16 4.61 5.83 -13.78
C LEU A 16 5.20 6.97 -12.94
N LEU A 17 6.17 7.70 -13.49
CA LEU A 17 6.78 8.84 -12.80
C LEU A 17 5.76 9.94 -12.51
N ARG A 18 4.80 10.15 -13.43
CA ARG A 18 3.71 11.11 -13.19
C ARG A 18 2.78 10.66 -12.05
N GLU A 19 2.43 9.38 -12.01
CA GLU A 19 1.63 8.80 -10.92
C GLU A 19 2.32 8.97 -9.56
N VAL A 20 3.60 8.62 -9.48
CA VAL A 20 4.40 8.73 -8.25
C VAL A 20 4.50 10.20 -7.80
N ARG A 21 4.84 11.13 -8.70
CA ARG A 21 4.91 12.57 -8.38
C ARG A 21 3.56 13.17 -7.98
N LYS A 22 2.46 12.63 -8.51
CA LYS A 22 1.12 13.04 -8.06
C LYS A 22 0.89 12.61 -6.63
N ALA A 23 1.21 11.37 -6.27
CA ALA A 23 1.09 10.87 -4.90
C ALA A 23 1.95 11.68 -3.90
N GLU A 24 3.14 12.16 -4.30
CA GLU A 24 3.97 13.04 -3.47
C GLU A 24 3.31 14.41 -3.20
N ARG A 25 2.65 15.00 -4.21
CA ARG A 25 2.06 16.35 -4.12
C ARG A 25 0.75 16.39 -3.34
N ASP A 26 -0.07 15.36 -3.47
CA ASP A 26 -1.42 15.30 -2.90
C ASP A 26 -1.40 14.73 -1.47
N SER A 27 -0.33 15.00 -0.70
CA SER A 27 -0.13 14.44 0.64
C SER A 27 -1.00 15.14 1.69
N LYS A 28 -2.16 14.57 1.98
CA LYS A 28 -3.01 14.98 3.10
C LYS A 28 -2.52 14.38 4.42
N PRO A 29 -2.69 15.10 5.55
CA PRO A 29 -2.34 14.57 6.86
C PRO A 29 -3.30 13.47 7.33
N LEU A 30 -2.87 12.72 8.33
CA LEU A 30 -3.71 11.80 9.09
C LEU A 30 -4.35 12.58 10.25
N ALA A 31 -5.67 12.58 10.35
CA ALA A 31 -6.36 13.17 11.49
C ALA A 31 -6.47 12.17 12.65
N VAL A 32 -6.24 12.64 13.87
CA VAL A 32 -6.51 11.90 15.11
C VAL A 32 -7.51 12.70 15.93
N ALA A 33 -8.65 12.11 16.25
CA ALA A 33 -9.70 12.76 17.03
C ALA A 33 -10.40 11.78 17.97
N GLY A 34 -11.16 12.30 18.94
CA GLY A 34 -11.90 11.52 19.93
C GLY A 34 -11.67 12.00 21.35
N ALA A 35 -11.40 11.10 22.28
CA ALA A 35 -11.16 11.38 23.69
C ALA A 35 -9.94 12.29 23.88
N ARG A 36 -10.14 13.44 24.53
CA ARG A 36 -9.13 14.52 24.64
C ARG A 36 -7.81 14.06 25.23
N GLU A 37 -7.86 13.17 26.21
CA GLU A 37 -6.69 12.66 26.91
C GLU A 37 -5.89 11.66 26.07
N LEU A 38 -6.56 10.93 25.19
CA LEU A 38 -5.96 9.86 24.38
C LEU A 38 -5.41 10.37 23.04
N VAL A 39 -6.02 11.41 22.47
CA VAL A 39 -5.63 11.98 21.17
C VAL A 39 -4.14 12.36 21.12
N PRO A 40 -3.57 13.15 22.06
CA PRO A 40 -2.17 13.55 21.98
C PRO A 40 -1.21 12.37 22.17
N VAL A 41 -1.61 11.35 22.93
CA VAL A 41 -0.80 10.14 23.14
C VAL A 41 -0.74 9.33 21.86
N LEU A 42 -1.90 9.03 21.25
CA LEU A 42 -1.97 8.29 19.99
C LEU A 42 -1.29 9.05 18.84
N ALA A 43 -1.52 10.38 18.76
CA ALA A 43 -0.90 11.21 17.73
C ALA A 43 0.63 11.19 17.82
N ARG A 44 1.19 11.24 19.03
CA ARG A 44 2.62 11.13 19.28
C ARG A 44 3.18 9.77 18.83
N GLU A 45 2.50 8.68 19.14
CA GLU A 45 2.94 7.34 18.72
C GLU A 45 2.88 7.17 17.21
N LEU A 46 1.83 7.70 16.56
CA LEU A 46 1.72 7.68 15.09
C LEU A 46 2.77 8.55 14.40
N ARG A 47 3.21 9.65 15.03
CA ARG A 47 4.29 10.51 14.52
C ARG A 47 5.69 9.93 14.74
N ALA A 48 5.85 8.87 15.51
CA ALA A 48 7.15 8.38 15.94
C ALA A 48 8.14 8.24 14.78
N GLY A 49 9.22 9.04 14.82
CA GLY A 49 10.25 9.09 13.79
C GLY A 49 9.83 9.72 12.45
N GLY A 50 8.67 10.37 12.38
CA GLY A 50 8.12 10.99 11.17
C GLY A 50 7.92 12.48 11.28
N ASP A 51 7.25 13.06 10.26
CA ASP A 51 6.98 14.48 10.14
C ASP A 51 5.88 14.91 11.12
N ALA A 52 6.11 16.00 11.83
CA ALA A 52 5.14 16.56 12.78
C ALA A 52 3.81 16.92 12.12
N ASP A 53 3.87 17.49 10.92
CA ASP A 53 2.70 17.98 10.17
C ASP A 53 1.94 16.84 9.44
N ALA A 54 2.44 15.60 9.48
CA ALA A 54 1.78 14.45 8.88
C ALA A 54 0.60 13.94 9.71
N VAL A 55 0.48 14.36 10.97
CA VAL A 55 -0.64 14.04 11.86
C VAL A 55 -1.22 15.32 12.44
N ILE A 56 -2.52 15.54 12.26
CA ILE A 56 -3.26 16.67 12.84
C ILE A 56 -4.23 16.17 13.93
N GLU A 57 -4.47 17.01 14.92
CA GLU A 57 -5.31 16.65 16.06
C GLU A 57 -6.64 17.41 16.01
N GLN A 58 -7.75 16.68 16.21
CA GLN A 58 -9.12 17.20 16.31
C GLN A 58 -9.70 17.83 15.03
N ASP A 59 -8.90 18.18 14.03
CA ASP A 59 -9.38 18.67 12.73
C ASP A 59 -9.44 17.53 11.70
N THR A 60 -10.56 17.40 11.00
CA THR A 60 -10.78 16.35 10.02
C THR A 60 -11.05 16.90 8.61
N THR A 61 -11.04 18.22 8.42
CA THR A 61 -11.59 18.85 7.22
C THR A 61 -10.84 18.48 5.95
N ASP A 62 -9.52 18.31 6.01
CA ASP A 62 -8.67 17.95 4.86
C ASP A 62 -7.70 16.80 5.20
N ALA A 63 -8.23 15.73 5.77
CA ALA A 63 -7.46 14.58 6.14
C ALA A 63 -7.57 13.43 5.12
N ALA A 64 -6.49 12.64 4.99
CA ALA A 64 -6.49 11.41 4.19
C ALA A 64 -7.33 10.30 4.85
N ALA A 65 -7.28 10.22 6.18
CA ALA A 65 -8.11 9.35 7.01
C ALA A 65 -8.26 9.96 8.40
N LEU A 66 -9.28 9.48 9.13
CA LEU A 66 -9.50 9.78 10.54
C LEU A 66 -9.19 8.54 11.39
N VAL A 67 -8.31 8.68 12.37
CA VAL A 67 -8.17 7.73 13.47
C VAL A 67 -8.96 8.27 14.67
N TRP A 68 -10.09 7.63 14.93
CA TRP A 68 -10.95 7.96 16.06
C TRP A 68 -10.51 7.16 17.30
N VAL A 69 -10.35 7.81 18.45
CA VAL A 69 -9.97 7.12 19.69
C VAL A 69 -10.98 7.37 20.82
N GLY A 70 -11.45 6.29 21.42
CA GLY A 70 -12.41 6.31 22.56
C GLY A 70 -13.84 6.00 22.16
N ASP A 71 -14.79 6.55 22.94
CA ASP A 71 -16.21 6.33 22.78
C ASP A 71 -16.80 7.03 21.54
N ALA A 72 -18.00 6.63 21.15
CA ALA A 72 -18.69 7.19 20.02
C ALA A 72 -19.11 8.65 20.25
N ASP A 73 -18.73 9.51 19.31
CA ASP A 73 -19.37 10.82 19.10
C ASP A 73 -20.04 10.78 17.72
N GLU A 74 -21.36 10.56 17.76
CA GLU A 74 -22.12 10.32 16.54
C GLU A 74 -22.07 11.50 15.58
N GLU A 75 -22.10 12.73 16.08
CA GLU A 75 -22.09 13.94 15.25
C GLU A 75 -20.77 14.09 14.49
N ARG A 76 -19.64 13.92 15.16
CA ARG A 76 -18.30 14.02 14.57
C ARG A 76 -18.03 12.89 13.60
N LEU A 77 -18.40 11.67 13.94
CA LEU A 77 -18.24 10.50 13.07
C LEU A 77 -19.13 10.63 11.81
N ARG A 78 -20.35 11.15 11.97
CA ARG A 78 -21.24 11.46 10.84
C ARG A 78 -20.66 12.54 9.93
N ALA A 79 -20.06 13.58 10.49
CA ALA A 79 -19.42 14.64 9.72
C ALA A 79 -18.26 14.10 8.87
N ALA A 80 -17.36 13.29 9.46
CA ALA A 80 -16.27 12.65 8.72
C ALA A 80 -16.78 11.70 7.63
N SER A 81 -17.81 10.91 7.93
CA SER A 81 -18.45 10.02 6.95
C SER A 81 -19.06 10.78 5.77
N ARG A 82 -19.69 11.93 6.01
CA ARG A 82 -20.22 12.81 4.92
C ARG A 82 -19.14 13.36 4.01
N LEU A 83 -17.96 13.64 4.55
CA LEU A 83 -16.79 14.06 3.79
C LEU A 83 -16.10 12.89 3.06
N LYS A 84 -16.63 11.65 3.24
CA LYS A 84 -16.07 10.41 2.68
C LYS A 84 -14.64 10.13 3.13
N ILE A 85 -14.27 10.61 4.30
CA ILE A 85 -12.97 10.34 4.92
C ILE A 85 -13.04 8.93 5.52
N PRO A 86 -12.10 8.02 5.19
CA PRO A 86 -12.00 6.72 5.84
C PRO A 86 -11.82 6.87 7.35
N ILE A 87 -12.60 6.12 8.13
CA ILE A 87 -12.55 6.18 9.60
C ILE A 87 -11.98 4.85 10.11
N VAL A 88 -10.91 4.92 10.88
CA VAL A 88 -10.35 3.80 11.65
C VAL A 88 -10.57 4.11 13.12
N ALA A 89 -11.31 3.27 13.83
CA ALA A 89 -11.60 3.51 15.23
C ALA A 89 -10.72 2.65 16.15
N VAL A 90 -10.24 3.26 17.23
CA VAL A 90 -9.51 2.62 18.32
C VAL A 90 -10.40 2.75 19.58
N SER A 91 -11.09 1.67 19.94
CA SER A 91 -12.12 1.69 20.97
C SER A 91 -12.26 0.34 21.66
N GLU A 92 -12.86 0.33 22.84
CA GLU A 92 -13.28 -0.89 23.54
C GLU A 92 -14.55 -1.48 22.90
N ALA A 93 -15.37 -0.64 22.29
CA ALA A 93 -16.64 -1.02 21.68
C ALA A 93 -16.44 -1.92 20.46
N ALA A 94 -17.33 -2.88 20.28
CA ALA A 94 -17.33 -3.76 19.11
C ALA A 94 -17.94 -3.10 17.88
N THR A 95 -18.76 -2.07 18.06
CA THR A 95 -19.46 -1.33 17.02
C THR A 95 -19.46 0.15 17.30
N LEU A 96 -19.28 0.95 16.27
CA LEU A 96 -19.36 2.41 16.33
C LEU A 96 -20.18 2.91 15.14
N PRO A 97 -20.99 3.97 15.30
CA PRO A 97 -21.74 4.52 14.20
C PRO A 97 -20.80 5.03 13.10
N TYR A 98 -21.17 4.81 11.84
CA TYR A 98 -20.40 5.25 10.65
C TYR A 98 -19.01 4.61 10.50
N VAL A 99 -18.65 3.62 11.31
CA VAL A 99 -17.38 2.87 11.22
C VAL A 99 -17.68 1.43 10.82
N LEU A 100 -16.96 0.91 9.85
CA LEU A 100 -17.09 -0.50 9.47
C LEU A 100 -16.48 -1.40 10.55
N ALA A 101 -17.07 -2.56 10.81
CA ALA A 101 -16.60 -3.48 11.85
C ALA A 101 -15.12 -3.87 11.68
N ASP A 102 -14.67 -4.05 10.43
CA ASP A 102 -13.27 -4.39 10.10
C ASP A 102 -12.29 -3.21 10.30
N ASP A 103 -12.82 -2.00 10.53
CA ASP A 103 -12.02 -0.79 10.78
C ASP A 103 -11.96 -0.43 12.26
N ILE A 104 -12.55 -1.24 13.12
CA ILE A 104 -12.45 -1.07 14.56
C ILE A 104 -11.30 -1.90 15.12
N VAL A 105 -10.29 -1.20 15.64
CA VAL A 105 -9.19 -1.80 16.38
C VAL A 105 -9.58 -1.81 17.84
N ARG A 106 -10.01 -2.97 18.33
CA ARG A 106 -10.40 -3.12 19.74
C ARG A 106 -9.17 -3.12 20.64
N VAL A 107 -9.21 -2.27 21.66
CA VAL A 107 -8.16 -2.13 22.67
C VAL A 107 -8.78 -2.25 24.05
N PRO A 108 -8.42 -3.28 24.84
CA PRO A 108 -8.86 -3.38 26.21
C PRO A 108 -8.35 -2.23 27.09
N PRO A 109 -9.06 -1.85 28.15
CA PRO A 109 -8.63 -0.83 29.09
C PRO A 109 -7.22 -1.10 29.64
N GLY A 110 -6.42 -0.05 29.78
CA GLY A 110 -5.07 -0.12 30.35
C GLY A 110 -4.00 -0.74 29.45
N GLN A 111 -4.32 -1.09 28.21
CA GLN A 111 -3.33 -1.50 27.20
C GLN A 111 -2.89 -0.31 26.35
N GLY A 112 -1.62 -0.33 25.91
CA GLY A 112 -1.09 0.64 24.94
C GLY A 112 -1.75 0.49 23.56
N PHE A 113 -1.58 1.49 22.71
CA PHE A 113 -2.13 1.44 21.36
C PHE A 113 -1.42 0.41 20.48
N PRO A 114 -2.14 -0.51 19.83
CA PRO A 114 -1.55 -1.49 18.92
C PRO A 114 -1.26 -0.83 17.55
N ILE A 115 -0.21 -0.02 17.49
CA ILE A 115 0.15 0.81 16.32
C ILE A 115 0.24 0.00 15.03
N GLU A 116 0.83 -1.20 15.09
CA GLU A 116 0.91 -2.08 13.89
C GLU A 116 -0.47 -2.49 13.36
N ARG A 117 -1.44 -2.76 14.26
CA ARG A 117 -2.81 -3.09 13.86
C ARG A 117 -3.52 -1.88 13.28
N ILE A 118 -3.34 -0.71 13.88
CA ILE A 118 -3.90 0.56 13.38
C ILE A 118 -3.32 0.85 11.98
N ALA A 119 -2.00 0.74 11.82
CA ALA A 119 -1.33 0.90 10.54
C ALA A 119 -1.83 -0.10 9.49
N GLY A 120 -2.07 -1.35 9.87
CA GLY A 120 -2.64 -2.38 9.01
C GLY A 120 -4.04 -2.05 8.52
N VAL A 121 -4.90 -1.48 9.38
CA VAL A 121 -6.25 -1.04 9.00
C VAL A 121 -6.16 0.19 8.09
N LEU A 122 -5.36 1.20 8.44
CA LEU A 122 -5.12 2.38 7.62
C LEU A 122 -4.62 2.00 6.22
N ALA A 123 -3.63 1.11 6.13
CA ALA A 123 -3.12 0.64 4.85
C ALA A 123 -4.19 -0.02 3.97
N ARG A 124 -5.23 -0.63 4.55
CA ARG A 124 -6.36 -1.19 3.79
C ARG A 124 -7.31 -0.12 3.24
N ARG A 125 -7.41 1.01 3.89
CA ARG A 125 -8.35 2.10 3.53
C ARG A 125 -7.73 3.19 2.70
N LEU A 126 -6.42 3.41 2.86
CA LEU A 126 -5.66 4.39 2.11
C LEU A 126 -5.10 3.74 0.84
N ASP A 127 -5.48 4.25 -0.31
CA ASP A 127 -4.92 3.83 -1.60
C ASP A 127 -3.58 4.57 -1.88
N ASP A 128 -3.57 5.53 -2.79
CA ASP A 128 -2.35 6.28 -3.13
C ASP A 128 -1.95 7.27 -2.02
N GLU A 129 -2.91 7.79 -1.24
CA GLU A 129 -2.64 8.63 -0.06
C GLU A 129 -1.84 7.87 1.03
N GLY A 130 -2.01 6.54 1.11
CA GLY A 130 -1.21 5.71 2.00
C GLY A 130 0.28 5.72 1.69
N LEU A 131 0.67 5.93 0.43
CA LEU A 131 2.08 6.02 0.03
C LEU A 131 2.74 7.28 0.58
N SER A 132 2.10 8.43 0.35
CA SER A 132 2.62 9.72 0.82
C SER A 132 2.63 9.81 2.34
N LEU A 133 1.63 9.24 3.02
CA LEU A 133 1.63 9.12 4.48
C LEU A 133 2.75 8.19 4.98
N ALA A 134 2.99 7.03 4.35
CA ALA A 134 4.07 6.13 4.73
C ALA A 134 5.46 6.75 4.52
N ALA A 135 5.63 7.59 3.50
CA ALA A 135 6.85 8.36 3.31
C ALA A 135 7.15 9.28 4.50
N ARG A 136 6.10 9.92 5.05
CA ARG A 136 6.16 10.89 6.16
C ARG A 136 6.04 10.25 7.55
N LEU A 137 5.37 9.09 7.67
CA LEU A 137 5.11 8.37 8.92
C LEU A 137 5.71 6.97 8.85
N PRO A 138 6.92 6.75 9.40
CA PRO A 138 7.59 5.44 9.37
C PRO A 138 6.76 4.28 9.91
N VAL A 139 5.90 4.54 10.87
CA VAL A 139 5.01 3.53 11.48
C VAL A 139 4.04 2.89 10.47
N LEU A 140 3.76 3.55 9.34
CA LEU A 140 2.89 3.03 8.28
C LEU A 140 3.63 2.24 7.21
N ARG A 141 4.96 2.36 7.11
CA ARG A 141 5.77 1.81 6.00
C ARG A 141 5.58 0.33 5.81
N GLN A 142 5.69 -0.43 6.89
CA GLN A 142 5.56 -1.89 6.83
C GLN A 142 4.18 -2.29 6.31
N ALA A 143 3.10 -1.80 6.91
CA ALA A 143 1.74 -2.18 6.53
C ALA A 143 1.39 -1.78 5.08
N VAL A 144 1.82 -0.58 4.65
CA VAL A 144 1.60 -0.09 3.28
C VAL A 144 2.40 -0.92 2.28
N THR A 145 3.67 -1.22 2.54
CA THR A 145 4.50 -2.01 1.62
C THR A 145 4.05 -3.46 1.53
N GLU A 146 3.66 -4.09 2.64
CA GLU A 146 3.06 -5.43 2.63
C GLU A 146 1.79 -5.50 1.77
N ARG A 147 0.93 -4.48 1.88
CA ARG A 147 -0.28 -4.39 1.05
C ARG A 147 0.05 -4.22 -0.43
N LEU A 148 1.03 -3.37 -0.77
CA LEU A 148 1.50 -3.19 -2.14
C LEU A 148 2.00 -4.51 -2.74
N ILE A 149 2.84 -5.22 -2.00
CA ILE A 149 3.40 -6.51 -2.42
C ILE A 149 2.28 -7.53 -2.61
N ALA A 150 1.37 -7.66 -1.64
CA ALA A 150 0.25 -8.59 -1.71
C ALA A 150 -0.69 -8.29 -2.89
N SER A 151 -0.97 -7.02 -3.15
CA SER A 151 -1.83 -6.60 -4.27
C SER A 151 -1.16 -6.87 -5.63
N ALA A 152 0.12 -6.47 -5.79
CA ALA A 152 0.87 -6.69 -7.01
C ALA A 152 1.08 -8.19 -7.31
N SER A 153 1.39 -8.98 -6.28
CA SER A 153 1.57 -10.43 -6.41
C SER A 153 0.29 -11.13 -6.85
N ARG A 154 -0.85 -10.77 -6.25
CA ARG A 154 -2.18 -11.30 -6.66
C ARG A 154 -2.51 -10.92 -8.09
N ARG A 155 -2.33 -9.65 -8.48
CA ARG A 155 -2.56 -9.18 -9.85
C ARG A 155 -1.70 -9.95 -10.85
N ASN A 156 -0.41 -10.09 -10.57
CA ASN A 156 0.52 -10.79 -11.46
C ASN A 156 0.24 -12.29 -11.50
N GLY A 157 -0.15 -12.91 -10.39
CA GLY A 157 -0.61 -14.29 -10.37
C GLY A 157 -1.80 -14.52 -11.29
N LEU A 158 -2.81 -13.64 -11.22
CA LEU A 158 -3.99 -13.71 -12.10
C LEU A 158 -3.65 -13.50 -13.58
N ILE A 159 -2.73 -12.57 -13.89
CA ILE A 159 -2.24 -12.36 -15.28
C ILE A 159 -1.52 -13.60 -15.77
N GLY A 160 -0.66 -14.22 -14.95
CA GLY A 160 0.03 -15.46 -15.30
C GLY A 160 -0.90 -16.63 -15.60
N VAL A 161 -2.07 -16.67 -14.93
CA VAL A 161 -3.14 -17.64 -15.22
C VAL A 161 -3.90 -17.31 -16.52
N ALA A 162 -4.24 -16.02 -16.72
CA ALA A 162 -5.17 -15.59 -17.76
C ALA A 162 -4.55 -15.45 -19.16
N VAL A 163 -3.23 -15.23 -19.24
CA VAL A 163 -2.55 -15.01 -20.53
C VAL A 163 -2.02 -16.32 -21.09
N PHE A 164 -2.69 -16.83 -22.12
CA PHE A 164 -2.34 -18.10 -22.77
C PHE A 164 -1.25 -17.96 -23.83
N ILE A 165 -0.95 -16.75 -24.30
CA ILE A 165 0.04 -16.51 -25.37
C ILE A 165 1.43 -16.39 -24.74
N PRO A 166 2.37 -17.31 -25.05
CA PRO A 166 3.72 -17.25 -24.53
C PRO A 166 4.43 -15.94 -24.91
N GLY A 167 4.99 -15.24 -23.93
CA GLY A 167 5.78 -14.03 -24.13
C GLY A 167 5.03 -12.70 -24.05
N VAL A 168 3.70 -12.69 -24.22
CA VAL A 168 2.88 -11.44 -24.13
C VAL A 168 2.68 -10.99 -22.70
N ASP A 169 2.71 -11.91 -21.74
CA ASP A 169 2.58 -11.66 -20.31
C ASP A 169 3.80 -10.95 -19.70
N MET A 170 5.00 -11.21 -20.25
CA MET A 170 6.26 -10.73 -19.68
C MET A 170 6.38 -9.20 -19.55
N PRO A 171 6.10 -8.39 -20.59
CA PRO A 171 6.15 -6.95 -20.45
C PRO A 171 5.18 -6.41 -19.39
N ILE A 172 3.99 -7.01 -19.30
CA ILE A 172 2.95 -6.60 -18.34
C ILE A 172 3.38 -6.92 -16.91
N LEU A 173 3.86 -8.14 -16.66
CA LEU A 173 4.33 -8.58 -15.34
C LEU A 173 5.49 -7.71 -14.86
N THR A 174 6.44 -7.42 -15.75
CA THR A 174 7.60 -6.56 -15.45
C THR A 174 7.19 -5.15 -15.12
N PHE A 175 6.31 -4.57 -15.92
CA PHE A 175 5.82 -3.23 -15.68
C PHE A 175 5.12 -3.13 -14.32
N ASN A 176 4.28 -4.10 -13.97
CA ASN A 176 3.62 -4.16 -12.66
C ASN A 176 4.63 -4.28 -11.51
N GLN A 177 5.71 -5.03 -11.70
CA GLN A 177 6.77 -5.14 -10.69
C GLN A 177 7.57 -3.87 -10.54
N LEU A 178 7.94 -3.23 -11.66
CA LEU A 178 8.60 -1.93 -11.62
C LEU A 178 7.72 -0.89 -10.90
N ARG A 179 6.43 -0.84 -11.25
CA ARG A 179 5.47 0.02 -10.56
C ARG A 179 5.44 -0.25 -9.05
N MET A 180 5.40 -1.51 -8.64
CA MET A 180 5.43 -1.90 -7.22
C MET A 180 6.72 -1.42 -6.55
N VAL A 181 7.88 -1.63 -7.15
CA VAL A 181 9.18 -1.22 -6.58
C VAL A 181 9.27 0.30 -6.43
N LEU A 182 8.82 1.07 -7.43
CA LEU A 182 8.79 2.54 -7.37
C LEU A 182 7.84 3.03 -6.25
N ARG A 183 6.70 2.38 -6.07
CA ARG A 183 5.76 2.72 -4.99
C ARG A 183 6.31 2.35 -3.61
N ILE A 184 7.06 1.25 -3.48
CA ILE A 184 7.78 0.89 -2.24
C ILE A 184 8.85 1.96 -1.94
N ALA A 185 9.64 2.37 -2.94
CA ALA A 185 10.62 3.44 -2.78
C ALA A 185 9.96 4.73 -2.26
N LEU A 186 8.84 5.15 -2.87
CA LEU A 186 8.08 6.31 -2.41
C LEU A 186 7.59 6.16 -0.96
N ALA A 187 7.04 5.01 -0.57
CA ALA A 187 6.61 4.75 0.80
C ALA A 187 7.76 4.84 1.82
N HIS A 188 8.99 4.61 1.38
CA HIS A 188 10.20 4.82 2.19
C HIS A 188 10.73 6.25 2.15
N GLY A 189 10.06 7.18 1.45
CA GLY A 189 10.47 8.59 1.35
C GLY A 189 11.59 8.82 0.35
N GLU A 190 11.83 7.88 -0.58
CA GLU A 190 12.78 8.07 -1.67
C GLU A 190 12.20 8.97 -2.74
N GLY A 191 12.85 10.11 -3.00
CA GLY A 191 12.54 10.94 -4.16
C GLY A 191 12.82 10.17 -5.45
N ILE A 192 11.81 10.02 -6.31
CA ILE A 192 11.94 9.27 -7.55
C ILE A 192 12.12 10.24 -8.70
N ASP A 193 13.36 10.43 -9.11
CA ASP A 193 13.72 11.07 -10.37
C ASP A 193 13.83 10.03 -11.51
N ARG A 194 14.11 10.52 -12.71
CA ARG A 194 14.21 9.67 -13.90
C ARG A 194 15.43 8.74 -13.86
N SER A 195 16.54 9.17 -13.27
CA SER A 195 17.78 8.39 -13.15
C SER A 195 17.59 7.24 -12.17
N ARG A 196 16.99 7.52 -11.03
CA ARG A 196 16.66 6.53 -10.01
C ARG A 196 15.66 5.49 -10.51
N ALA A 197 14.65 5.91 -11.27
CA ALA A 197 13.69 4.99 -11.87
C ALA A 197 14.35 4.04 -12.90
N VAL A 198 15.34 4.51 -13.66
CA VAL A 198 16.11 3.68 -14.59
C VAL A 198 17.01 2.69 -13.85
N GLU A 199 17.66 3.13 -12.77
CA GLU A 199 18.47 2.27 -11.89
C GLU A 199 17.61 1.13 -11.31
N LEU A 200 16.48 1.46 -10.71
CA LEU A 200 15.54 0.48 -10.16
C LEU A 200 14.96 -0.45 -11.23
N ALA A 201 14.72 0.05 -12.43
CA ALA A 201 14.32 -0.78 -13.57
C ALA A 201 15.43 -1.77 -13.97
N GLY A 202 16.69 -1.37 -13.87
CA GLY A 202 17.85 -2.26 -14.08
C GLY A 202 17.93 -3.37 -13.04
N VAL A 203 17.73 -3.05 -11.76
CA VAL A 203 17.70 -4.02 -10.66
C VAL A 203 16.53 -5.02 -10.81
N VAL A 204 15.34 -4.53 -11.15
CA VAL A 204 14.19 -5.39 -11.47
C VAL A 204 14.47 -6.24 -12.70
N GLY A 205 15.13 -5.65 -13.72
CA GLY A 205 15.51 -6.34 -14.95
C GLY A 205 16.54 -7.45 -14.74
N ALA A 206 17.51 -7.27 -13.83
CA ALA A 206 18.48 -8.33 -13.50
C ALA A 206 17.82 -9.59 -12.89
N GLY A 207 16.68 -9.44 -12.19
CA GLY A 207 15.83 -10.56 -11.76
C GLY A 207 15.19 -11.37 -12.91
N PHE A 208 15.24 -10.84 -14.14
CA PHE A 208 14.73 -11.53 -15.34
C PHE A 208 15.53 -12.76 -15.74
N THR A 209 16.83 -12.76 -15.53
CA THR A 209 17.72 -13.88 -15.86
C THR A 209 17.32 -15.14 -15.08
N PHE A 210 16.96 -14.98 -13.80
CA PHE A 210 16.44 -16.07 -12.99
C PHE A 210 15.08 -16.60 -13.49
N ARG A 211 14.24 -15.76 -14.06
CA ARG A 211 12.94 -16.16 -14.61
C ARG A 211 13.02 -16.87 -15.93
N ALA A 212 13.98 -16.49 -16.77
CA ALA A 212 14.24 -17.21 -18.02
C ALA A 212 14.64 -18.66 -17.74
N ILE A 213 15.45 -18.88 -16.69
CA ILE A 213 15.86 -20.22 -16.24
C ILE A 213 14.67 -21.00 -15.66
N ALA A 214 13.85 -20.37 -14.80
CA ALA A 214 12.65 -21.01 -14.27
C ALA A 214 11.62 -21.37 -15.34
N ARG A 215 11.58 -20.62 -16.46
CA ARG A 215 10.68 -20.85 -17.57
C ARG A 215 11.08 -22.05 -18.42
N SER A 216 12.36 -22.29 -18.64
CA SER A 216 12.85 -23.46 -19.35
C SER A 216 12.51 -24.79 -18.65
N VAL A 217 12.34 -24.73 -17.32
CA VAL A 217 11.89 -25.91 -16.52
C VAL A 217 10.38 -26.14 -16.68
N LEU A 218 9.60 -25.10 -16.98
CA LEU A 218 8.12 -25.18 -17.08
C LEU A 218 7.63 -25.65 -18.46
N ASP A 219 8.44 -25.54 -19.49
CA ASP A 219 8.09 -26.05 -20.82
C ASP A 219 8.00 -27.58 -20.84
N PHE A 220 8.47 -28.26 -19.77
CA PHE A 220 8.39 -29.70 -19.58
C PHE A 220 7.15 -30.19 -18.81
N VAL A 221 6.22 -29.31 -18.34
CA VAL A 221 5.01 -29.73 -17.59
C VAL A 221 3.78 -29.69 -18.50
N PRO A 222 3.34 -30.81 -19.06
CA PRO A 222 2.29 -30.83 -20.10
C PRO A 222 0.87 -30.60 -19.58
N PHE A 223 0.57 -30.81 -18.31
CA PHE A 223 -0.77 -30.65 -17.73
C PHE A 223 -0.73 -29.81 -16.43
N GLY A 224 -1.50 -28.72 -16.39
CA GLY A 224 -1.56 -27.80 -15.23
C GLY A 224 -0.70 -26.52 -15.36
N GLY A 225 -0.06 -26.27 -16.51
CA GLY A 225 0.88 -25.17 -16.74
C GLY A 225 0.34 -23.78 -16.44
N TRP A 226 -0.97 -23.54 -16.54
CA TRP A 226 -1.60 -22.26 -16.20
C TRP A 226 -1.56 -21.95 -14.70
N ALA A 227 -1.85 -22.93 -13.84
CA ALA A 227 -1.82 -22.75 -12.39
C ALA A 227 -0.37 -22.55 -11.90
N VAL A 228 0.58 -23.30 -12.46
CA VAL A 228 2.01 -23.17 -12.16
C VAL A 228 2.55 -21.81 -12.62
N LYS A 229 2.17 -21.32 -13.81
CA LYS A 229 2.51 -19.98 -14.29
C LYS A 229 2.01 -18.89 -13.35
N GLY A 230 0.76 -18.99 -12.89
CA GLY A 230 0.19 -18.06 -11.93
C GLY A 230 0.94 -18.07 -10.59
N ALA A 231 1.27 -19.27 -10.07
CA ALA A 231 2.03 -19.41 -8.84
C ALA A 231 3.44 -18.79 -8.94
N ILE A 232 4.14 -19.00 -10.06
CA ILE A 232 5.46 -18.42 -10.30
C ILE A 232 5.38 -16.90 -10.46
N ALA A 233 4.38 -16.38 -11.18
CA ALA A 233 4.18 -14.95 -11.31
C ALA A 233 3.87 -14.30 -9.94
N TYR A 234 3.08 -14.96 -9.11
CA TYR A 234 2.78 -14.52 -7.74
C TYR A 234 4.04 -14.52 -6.85
N THR A 235 4.70 -15.67 -6.72
CA THR A 235 5.86 -15.83 -5.82
C THR A 235 7.05 -14.99 -6.28
N GLY A 236 7.31 -14.92 -7.58
CA GLY A 236 8.36 -14.08 -8.15
C GLY A 236 8.10 -12.58 -7.92
N THR A 237 6.85 -12.13 -8.03
CA THR A 237 6.50 -10.74 -7.71
C THR A 237 6.66 -10.44 -6.22
N ARG A 238 6.25 -11.37 -5.37
CA ARG A 238 6.42 -11.26 -3.92
C ARG A 238 7.91 -11.15 -3.53
N ALA A 239 8.75 -12.03 -4.07
CA ALA A 239 10.19 -12.01 -3.80
C ALA A 239 10.86 -10.68 -4.24
N VAL A 240 10.46 -10.12 -5.40
CA VAL A 240 10.94 -8.80 -5.85
C VAL A 240 10.52 -7.70 -4.88
N GLY A 241 9.28 -7.71 -4.41
CA GLY A 241 8.78 -6.73 -3.45
C GLY A 241 9.50 -6.81 -2.10
N GLU A 242 9.67 -8.00 -1.55
CA GLU A 242 10.40 -8.23 -0.30
C GLU A 242 11.89 -7.82 -0.41
N ALA A 243 12.53 -8.09 -1.55
CA ALA A 243 13.88 -7.63 -1.82
C ALA A 243 13.97 -6.10 -1.88
N ALA A 244 12.99 -5.43 -2.51
CA ALA A 244 12.92 -3.98 -2.55
C ALA A 244 12.76 -3.37 -1.14
N VAL A 245 11.87 -3.92 -0.30
CA VAL A 245 11.72 -3.46 1.09
C VAL A 245 13.04 -3.59 1.84
N ARG A 246 13.73 -4.75 1.77
CA ARG A 246 15.04 -4.94 2.41
C ARG A 246 16.06 -3.91 1.91
N TYR A 247 16.13 -3.68 0.61
CA TYR A 247 17.03 -2.68 0.05
C TYR A 247 16.81 -1.29 0.66
N PHE A 248 15.57 -0.80 0.67
CA PHE A 248 15.24 0.52 1.20
C PHE A 248 15.30 0.61 2.75
N THR A 249 15.32 -0.53 3.45
CA THR A 249 15.43 -0.53 4.92
C THR A 249 16.90 -0.62 5.38
N THR A 250 17.77 -1.32 4.64
CA THR A 250 19.13 -1.64 5.08
C THR A 250 20.18 -0.64 4.59
N PHE A 251 19.98 -0.04 3.42
CA PHE A 251 20.98 0.83 2.77
C PHE A 251 20.68 2.33 2.91
N LYS A 252 19.99 2.69 4.01
CA LYS A 252 19.76 4.08 4.43
C LYS A 252 20.51 4.44 5.69
#